data_442d4ae518b5e68998929817c1f67144
#
_entry.id   442d4ae518b5e68998929817c1f67144
#
_cell.length_a   1.000
_cell.length_b   1.000
_cell.length_c   1.000
_cell.angle_alpha   90.00
_cell.angle_beta   90.00
_cell.angle_gamma   90.00
#
_symmetry.space_group_name_H-M   'P 1'
#
loop_
_entity.id
_entity.type
_entity.pdbx_description
1 polymer ?
#
loop_
_entity_poly.entity_id
_entity_poly.type
_entity_poly.pdbx_seq_one_letter_code
_entity_poly.pdbx_strand_id
1 'polypeptide(L)'
;MKKLFFKSFSFLIAATLLTGCGVYNKYERPDVNTKGLIRDAVVDTDTLAVAPQDTASFGNLPWRAVFTDPQLQALIEQGLQKNANLQNAALTVQMYETILKAAKLAFLPAISIGSQQNMGSIATMHTDPSVTTKSYSLPVTASWTLDLFGNILSQKRSTQMKLLGYKDYQMAVRAQVISGIANAYYTLLMLDEQLRIVTEMSKMANETWEMMKLQYNLGRVRSVSVQSAEVAYLNMQTQANDMRRQIRSTENALSLLIGQAGQQIPRSTFAEQSLPSEFATGVGIQLLQNRPDVHNAEMNLAACFHDIQTARSQFYPTITVGATAAFTNSNGTLNPGKWLTTLFGTLTQPVFQRGKLTANLKTSQIKYEQAFNTWQNAILSAGNEVSNALVNYNDYDANSKLESQRIAVLTKTVEDTRQLYTSRGSTYLEVLTAQTQLLNAQLAKVNDDFHKMQAVVSLYTALGGGGK
;
A
#
# COMPACT_ATOMS: atom_id res chain seq x y z
N MET A 1 18.58 57.96 -32.42
CA MET A 1 17.37 57.26 -32.01
C MET A 1 17.50 55.76 -32.03
N LYS A 2 18.09 55.08 -33.02
CA LYS A 2 18.22 53.58 -33.04
C LYS A 2 19.02 52.97 -31.87
N LYS A 3 20.08 53.61 -31.36
CA LYS A 3 20.89 53.12 -30.25
C LYS A 3 20.19 53.20 -28.87
N LEU A 4 19.27 54.16 -28.70
CA LEU A 4 18.48 54.28 -27.46
C LEU A 4 17.38 53.24 -27.42
N PHE A 5 16.74 52.94 -28.55
CA PHE A 5 15.70 51.92 -28.67
C PHE A 5 16.25 50.50 -28.36
N PHE A 6 17.48 50.20 -28.81
CA PHE A 6 18.13 48.92 -28.55
C PHE A 6 18.51 48.74 -27.06
N LYS A 7 18.95 49.82 -26.41
CA LYS A 7 19.26 49.81 -24.96
C LYS A 7 17.99 49.66 -24.09
N SER A 8 16.89 50.34 -24.47
CA SER A 8 15.63 50.24 -23.77
C SER A 8 14.98 48.86 -23.96
N PHE A 9 15.11 48.26 -25.15
CA PHE A 9 14.62 46.91 -25.42
C PHE A 9 15.43 45.84 -24.69
N SER A 10 16.76 45.99 -24.59
CA SER A 10 17.63 45.11 -23.79
C SER A 10 17.35 45.24 -22.31
N PHE A 11 17.02 46.43 -21.80
CA PHE A 11 16.67 46.63 -20.39
C PHE A 11 15.29 46.07 -20.05
N LEU A 12 14.33 46.12 -20.97
CA LEU A 12 13.01 45.52 -20.80
C LEU A 12 13.09 43.98 -20.76
N ILE A 13 13.95 43.39 -21.61
CA ILE A 13 14.21 41.92 -21.60
C ILE A 13 14.93 41.51 -20.31
N ALA A 14 15.88 42.30 -19.82
CA ALA A 14 16.56 42.03 -18.55
C ALA A 14 15.62 42.20 -17.34
N ALA A 15 14.69 43.12 -17.35
CA ALA A 15 13.71 43.34 -16.29
C ALA A 15 12.65 42.20 -16.22
N THR A 16 12.24 41.66 -17.37
CA THR A 16 11.33 40.50 -17.42
C THR A 16 12.00 39.21 -16.98
N LEU A 17 13.33 39.09 -17.07
CA LEU A 17 14.10 37.94 -16.56
C LEU A 17 14.21 37.94 -15.02
N LEU A 18 14.06 39.09 -14.36
CA LEU A 18 14.12 39.21 -12.90
C LEU A 18 12.80 38.85 -12.18
N THR A 19 11.68 38.77 -12.88
CA THR A 19 10.38 38.36 -12.32
C THR A 19 10.16 36.84 -12.25
N GLY A 20 11.18 36.06 -12.59
CA GLY A 20 11.14 34.59 -12.59
C GLY A 20 11.12 33.90 -11.20
N CYS A 21 10.98 34.66 -10.10
CA CYS A 21 11.02 34.12 -8.73
C CYS A 21 9.95 33.06 -8.42
N GLY A 22 8.84 33.00 -9.17
CA GLY A 22 7.79 31.99 -8.94
C GLY A 22 8.04 30.60 -9.51
N VAL A 23 9.02 30.44 -10.43
CA VAL A 23 9.29 29.18 -11.13
C VAL A 23 10.17 28.23 -10.30
N TYR A 24 10.92 28.76 -9.34
CA TYR A 24 11.86 28.00 -8.50
C TYR A 24 11.36 27.73 -7.09
N ASN A 25 10.07 27.87 -6.82
CA ASN A 25 9.51 27.62 -5.50
C ASN A 25 9.83 26.20 -5.04
N LYS A 26 10.21 26.08 -3.76
CA LYS A 26 10.36 24.79 -3.11
C LYS A 26 8.99 24.30 -2.63
N TYR A 27 8.81 23.00 -2.58
CA TYR A 27 7.66 22.42 -1.91
C TYR A 27 7.79 22.65 -0.40
N GLU A 28 6.74 23.15 0.18
CA GLU A 28 6.54 23.25 1.63
C GLU A 28 5.32 22.44 1.98
N ARG A 29 5.43 21.67 3.07
CA ARG A 29 4.33 20.83 3.54
C ARG A 29 3.17 21.72 3.97
N PRO A 30 1.95 21.54 3.43
CA PRO A 30 0.78 22.28 3.90
C PRO A 30 0.43 21.91 5.34
N ASP A 31 -0.06 22.90 6.11
CA ASP A 31 -0.57 22.66 7.46
C ASP A 31 -1.89 21.88 7.39
N VAL A 32 -2.00 20.84 8.22
CA VAL A 32 -3.22 20.04 8.37
C VAL A 32 -3.68 20.08 9.81
N ASN A 33 -4.97 20.28 10.00
CA ASN A 33 -5.56 20.20 11.33
C ASN A 33 -5.59 18.74 11.80
N THR A 34 -4.78 18.44 12.82
CA THR A 34 -4.61 17.11 13.39
C THR A 34 -5.25 16.95 14.75
N LYS A 35 -6.00 17.97 15.23
CA LYS A 35 -6.69 17.93 16.52
C LYS A 35 -7.82 16.91 16.50
N GLY A 36 -7.85 16.03 17.50
CA GLY A 36 -8.92 15.04 17.67
C GLY A 36 -8.86 13.85 16.68
N LEU A 37 -7.72 13.59 16.03
CA LEU A 37 -7.54 12.48 15.09
C LEU A 37 -7.73 11.10 15.72
N ILE A 38 -7.34 10.94 16.97
CA ILE A 38 -7.50 9.69 17.72
C ILE A 38 -8.51 9.96 18.83
N ARG A 39 -9.70 9.35 18.68
CA ARG A 39 -10.72 9.38 19.72
C ARG A 39 -10.23 8.56 20.91
N ASP A 40 -10.47 9.04 22.13
CA ASP A 40 -10.12 8.34 23.39
C ASP A 40 -8.62 8.16 23.65
N ALA A 41 -7.74 8.91 22.96
CA ALA A 41 -6.35 9.00 23.37
C ALA A 41 -6.26 9.67 24.76
N VAL A 42 -5.70 8.96 25.71
CA VAL A 42 -5.52 9.41 27.11
C VAL A 42 -4.50 10.56 27.22
N VAL A 43 -3.90 10.99 26.13
CA VAL A 43 -2.90 12.05 26.10
C VAL A 43 -3.56 13.37 25.70
N ASP A 44 -3.55 14.31 26.64
CA ASP A 44 -3.89 15.70 26.43
C ASP A 44 -3.07 16.27 25.26
N THR A 45 -3.68 16.42 24.08
CA THR A 45 -3.02 16.83 22.84
C THR A 45 -2.60 18.30 22.83
N ASP A 46 -2.84 19.04 23.91
CA ASP A 46 -2.47 20.45 24.03
C ASP A 46 -1.03 20.71 24.47
N THR A 47 -0.30 19.70 24.91
CA THR A 47 1.12 19.85 25.25
C THR A 47 2.00 19.25 24.14
N LEU A 48 2.39 20.08 23.19
CA LEU A 48 3.45 19.81 22.20
C LEU A 48 4.86 19.66 22.82
N ALA A 49 4.96 19.43 24.10
CA ALA A 49 6.19 19.10 24.79
C ALA A 49 6.36 17.57 24.79
N VAL A 50 6.72 17.01 23.64
CA VAL A 50 7.22 15.65 23.57
C VAL A 50 8.54 15.59 24.35
N ALA A 51 8.55 14.87 25.46
CA ALA A 51 9.80 14.48 26.10
C ALA A 51 10.63 13.69 25.04
N PRO A 52 11.92 14.00 24.84
CA PRO A 52 12.74 13.41 23.77
C PRO A 52 13.04 11.92 23.96
N GLN A 53 12.43 11.20 24.87
CA GLN A 53 12.85 9.88 25.30
C GLN A 53 11.84 8.75 25.06
N ASP A 54 10.61 8.99 24.58
CA ASP A 54 9.69 7.89 24.26
C ASP A 54 9.76 7.50 22.77
N THR A 55 10.94 7.08 22.34
CA THR A 55 11.15 6.43 21.03
C THR A 55 10.67 4.97 20.97
N ALA A 56 10.11 4.45 22.06
CA ALA A 56 9.58 3.09 22.14
C ALA A 56 8.11 3.00 21.71
N SER A 57 7.72 3.67 20.62
CA SER A 57 6.41 3.40 20.02
C SER A 57 6.34 1.93 19.58
N PHE A 58 5.22 1.26 19.89
CA PHE A 58 4.93 -0.11 19.50
C PHE A 58 5.17 -0.35 17.98
N GLY A 59 4.86 0.64 17.13
CA GLY A 59 5.15 0.59 15.69
C GLY A 59 6.63 0.63 15.33
N ASN A 60 7.53 1.07 16.22
CA ASN A 60 8.97 1.07 15.98
C ASN A 60 9.65 -0.26 16.37
N LEU A 61 8.93 -1.16 17.03
CA LEU A 61 9.47 -2.47 17.37
C LEU A 61 9.73 -3.29 16.09
N PRO A 62 10.83 -4.04 16.03
CA PRO A 62 11.02 -4.99 14.94
C PRO A 62 9.92 -6.06 15.00
N TRP A 63 9.39 -6.45 13.85
CA TRP A 63 8.29 -7.43 13.78
C TRP A 63 8.59 -8.76 14.52
N ARG A 64 9.86 -9.16 14.64
CA ARG A 64 10.28 -10.34 15.41
C ARG A 64 10.06 -10.18 16.93
N ALA A 65 10.06 -8.97 17.44
CA ALA A 65 9.76 -8.71 18.86
C ALA A 65 8.24 -8.71 19.12
N VAL A 66 7.43 -8.40 18.10
CA VAL A 66 5.97 -8.42 18.19
C VAL A 66 5.43 -9.84 17.99
N PHE A 67 5.91 -10.54 16.96
CA PHE A 67 5.50 -11.91 16.62
C PHE A 67 6.56 -12.89 17.12
N THR A 68 6.33 -13.44 18.31
CA THR A 68 7.33 -14.27 19.02
C THR A 68 7.32 -15.74 18.62
N ASP A 69 6.27 -16.22 17.94
CA ASP A 69 6.14 -17.61 17.48
C ASP A 69 7.19 -17.92 16.39
N PRO A 70 8.10 -18.89 16.59
CA PRO A 70 9.13 -19.24 15.61
C PRO A 70 8.58 -19.73 14.27
N GLN A 71 7.42 -20.42 14.28
CA GLN A 71 6.78 -20.91 13.05
C GLN A 71 6.24 -19.73 12.23
N LEU A 72 5.59 -18.77 12.90
CA LEU A 72 5.14 -17.55 12.26
C LEU A 72 6.32 -16.72 11.71
N GLN A 73 7.40 -16.60 12.49
CA GLN A 73 8.60 -15.87 12.05
C GLN A 73 9.19 -16.48 10.77
N ALA A 74 9.28 -17.81 10.70
CA ALA A 74 9.77 -18.49 9.51
C ALA A 74 8.88 -18.24 8.27
N LEU A 75 7.55 -18.23 8.44
CA LEU A 75 6.60 -17.94 7.36
C LEU A 75 6.69 -16.48 6.89
N ILE A 76 6.80 -15.53 7.82
CA ILE A 76 7.01 -14.10 7.48
C ILE A 76 8.32 -13.96 6.69
N GLU A 77 9.40 -14.58 7.12
CA GLU A 77 10.68 -14.50 6.43
C GLU A 77 10.63 -15.05 5.01
N GLN A 78 9.96 -16.19 4.80
CA GLN A 78 9.69 -16.73 3.46
C GLN A 78 8.84 -15.78 2.61
N GLY A 79 7.78 -15.20 3.19
CA GLY A 79 6.94 -14.23 2.50
C GLY A 79 7.71 -12.99 2.07
N LEU A 80 8.56 -12.44 2.94
CA LEU A 80 9.41 -11.29 2.62
C LEU A 80 10.41 -11.58 1.49
N GLN A 81 10.85 -12.83 1.34
CA GLN A 81 11.75 -13.23 0.27
C GLN A 81 11.05 -13.56 -1.05
N LYS A 82 9.87 -14.17 -1.01
CA LYS A 82 9.24 -14.80 -2.19
C LYS A 82 7.93 -14.15 -2.62
N ASN A 83 7.34 -13.25 -1.83
CA ASN A 83 6.06 -12.64 -2.19
C ASN A 83 6.18 -11.81 -3.47
N ALA A 84 5.37 -12.13 -4.47
CA ALA A 84 5.40 -11.49 -5.78
C ALA A 84 5.07 -9.98 -5.73
N ASN A 85 4.15 -9.57 -4.86
CA ASN A 85 3.78 -8.16 -4.71
C ASN A 85 4.95 -7.33 -4.16
N LEU A 86 5.67 -7.87 -3.18
CA LEU A 86 6.85 -7.20 -2.62
C LEU A 86 8.00 -7.13 -3.64
N GLN A 87 8.22 -8.19 -4.42
CA GLN A 87 9.20 -8.20 -5.51
C GLN A 87 8.83 -7.17 -6.59
N ASN A 88 7.56 -7.09 -6.99
CA ASN A 88 7.08 -6.11 -7.96
C ASN A 88 7.23 -4.68 -7.43
N ALA A 89 6.98 -4.44 -6.14
CA ALA A 89 7.22 -3.13 -5.54
C ALA A 89 8.71 -2.74 -5.58
N ALA A 90 9.62 -3.69 -5.31
CA ALA A 90 11.06 -3.46 -5.42
C ALA A 90 11.50 -3.16 -6.87
N LEU A 91 10.96 -3.88 -7.86
CA LEU A 91 11.21 -3.62 -9.28
C LEU A 91 10.68 -2.25 -9.70
N THR A 92 9.54 -1.81 -9.15
CA THR A 92 8.99 -0.48 -9.40
C THR A 92 9.93 0.62 -8.87
N VAL A 93 10.53 0.44 -7.70
CA VAL A 93 11.55 1.36 -7.17
C VAL A 93 12.76 1.43 -8.12
N GLN A 94 13.29 0.29 -8.58
CA GLN A 94 14.40 0.25 -9.55
C GLN A 94 14.05 0.94 -10.88
N MET A 95 12.81 0.79 -11.35
CA MET A 95 12.31 1.50 -12.54
C MET A 95 12.38 3.01 -12.32
N TYR A 96 11.91 3.54 -11.19
CA TYR A 96 11.94 4.98 -10.91
C TYR A 96 13.35 5.49 -10.62
N GLU A 97 14.27 4.69 -10.08
CA GLU A 97 15.68 5.03 -9.98
C GLU A 97 16.31 5.23 -11.37
N THR A 98 15.94 4.36 -12.31
CA THR A 98 16.39 4.47 -13.71
C THR A 98 15.82 5.72 -14.39
N ILE A 99 14.51 6.01 -14.19
CA ILE A 99 13.86 7.22 -14.69
C ILE A 99 14.49 8.48 -14.09
N LEU A 100 14.79 8.47 -12.79
CA LEU A 100 15.48 9.61 -12.15
C LEU A 100 16.89 9.79 -12.70
N LYS A 101 17.63 8.71 -13.00
CA LYS A 101 18.93 8.78 -13.66
C LYS A 101 18.80 9.45 -15.04
N ALA A 102 17.81 9.07 -15.84
CA ALA A 102 17.53 9.71 -17.13
C ALA A 102 17.15 11.19 -16.96
N ALA A 103 16.31 11.53 -15.97
CA ALA A 103 15.95 12.92 -15.67
C ALA A 103 17.16 13.78 -15.23
N LYS A 104 18.16 13.20 -14.56
CA LYS A 104 19.44 13.87 -14.26
C LYS A 104 20.28 14.08 -15.52
N LEU A 105 20.30 13.12 -16.43
CA LEU A 105 21.04 13.21 -17.69
C LEU A 105 20.39 14.20 -18.68
N ALA A 106 19.11 14.56 -18.50
CA ALA A 106 18.43 15.56 -19.33
C ALA A 106 19.05 16.96 -19.27
N PHE A 107 19.92 17.24 -18.29
CA PHE A 107 20.73 18.46 -18.23
C PHE A 107 21.97 18.44 -19.14
N LEU A 108 22.30 17.30 -19.73
CA LEU A 108 23.43 17.17 -20.64
C LEU A 108 23.00 17.36 -22.10
N PRO A 109 23.92 17.74 -22.99
CA PRO A 109 23.65 17.78 -24.43
C PRO A 109 23.23 16.41 -24.96
N ALA A 110 22.24 16.39 -25.84
CA ALA A 110 21.85 15.21 -26.63
C ALA A 110 22.65 15.17 -27.93
N ILE A 111 23.14 13.98 -28.28
CA ILE A 111 23.85 13.76 -29.55
C ILE A 111 23.00 12.79 -30.38
N SER A 112 22.75 13.16 -31.62
CA SER A 112 22.00 12.34 -32.58
C SER A 112 22.73 12.26 -33.92
N ILE A 113 22.62 11.12 -34.58
CA ILE A 113 23.07 10.91 -35.96
C ILE A 113 21.81 10.62 -36.77
N GLY A 114 21.67 11.33 -37.85
CA GLY A 114 20.54 11.17 -38.78
C GLY A 114 21.00 10.87 -40.18
N SER A 115 20.07 10.45 -41.02
CA SER A 115 20.22 10.39 -42.48
C SER A 115 19.05 11.17 -43.08
N GLN A 116 19.34 12.18 -43.88
CA GLN A 116 18.33 13.02 -44.49
C GLN A 116 18.49 12.97 -46.00
N GLN A 117 17.42 12.66 -46.68
CA GLN A 117 17.33 12.63 -48.13
C GLN A 117 16.26 13.63 -48.59
N ASN A 118 16.67 14.63 -49.34
CA ASN A 118 15.74 15.61 -49.86
C ASN A 118 15.67 15.46 -51.39
N MET A 119 14.47 15.34 -51.92
CA MET A 119 14.16 15.41 -53.32
C MET A 119 13.27 16.63 -53.56
N GLY A 120 13.77 17.60 -54.29
CA GLY A 120 13.01 18.80 -54.66
C GLY A 120 12.91 18.89 -56.16
N SER A 121 11.72 19.16 -56.71
CA SER A 121 11.51 19.52 -58.10
C SER A 121 11.01 20.95 -58.16
N ILE A 122 11.75 21.85 -58.81
CA ILE A 122 11.34 23.21 -59.08
C ILE A 122 10.81 23.23 -60.50
N ALA A 123 9.51 23.39 -60.69
CA ALA A 123 8.89 23.70 -61.97
C ALA A 123 8.87 25.21 -62.14
N THR A 124 9.68 25.73 -63.04
CA THR A 124 9.58 27.15 -63.47
C THR A 124 8.48 27.28 -64.51
N MET A 125 7.54 28.18 -64.27
CA MET A 125 6.30 28.35 -65.06
C MET A 125 6.54 28.84 -66.49
N HIS A 126 7.76 29.13 -66.89
CA HIS A 126 7.94 29.87 -68.19
C HIS A 126 9.03 29.39 -69.15
N THR A 127 9.78 28.42 -68.96
CA THR A 127 10.71 27.81 -69.93
C THR A 127 11.68 26.88 -69.20
N ASP A 128 11.67 25.65 -69.66
CA ASP A 128 12.71 24.66 -69.40
C ASP A 128 12.53 23.61 -68.33
N PRO A 129 13.15 22.45 -68.48
CA PRO A 129 12.78 21.23 -67.78
C PRO A 129 12.92 21.36 -66.27
N SER A 130 11.99 20.69 -65.56
CA SER A 130 12.03 20.61 -64.12
C SER A 130 13.40 20.20 -63.58
N VAL A 131 14.06 21.10 -62.86
CA VAL A 131 15.33 20.78 -62.20
C VAL A 131 15.02 19.97 -60.95
N THR A 132 15.27 18.68 -61.02
CA THR A 132 15.18 17.80 -59.81
C THR A 132 16.50 17.90 -59.07
N THR A 133 16.47 18.47 -57.90
CA THR A 133 17.61 18.45 -56.97
C THR A 133 17.48 17.27 -56.02
N LYS A 134 18.48 16.41 -56.00
CA LYS A 134 18.60 15.32 -54.98
C LYS A 134 19.77 15.64 -54.08
N SER A 135 19.51 15.76 -52.79
CA SER A 135 20.56 15.93 -51.80
C SER A 135 20.51 14.87 -50.72
N TYR A 136 21.67 14.36 -50.38
CA TYR A 136 21.86 13.44 -49.27
C TYR A 136 22.70 14.12 -48.20
N SER A 137 22.31 13.95 -46.93
CA SER A 137 23.12 14.42 -45.80
C SER A 137 23.11 13.43 -44.66
N LEU A 138 24.23 13.32 -43.97
CA LEU A 138 24.42 12.54 -42.73
C LEU A 138 24.80 13.53 -41.62
N PRO A 139 23.81 14.17 -40.98
CA PRO A 139 24.07 15.09 -39.89
C PRO A 139 24.38 14.37 -38.60
N VAL A 140 25.42 14.78 -37.92
CA VAL A 140 25.67 14.56 -36.49
C VAL A 140 25.32 15.81 -35.76
N THR A 141 24.30 15.80 -34.93
CA THR A 141 23.80 16.99 -34.22
C THR A 141 23.98 16.81 -32.73
N ALA A 142 24.67 17.77 -32.10
CA ALA A 142 24.70 17.94 -30.66
C ALA A 142 23.77 19.12 -30.32
N SER A 143 22.79 18.89 -29.46
CA SER A 143 21.84 19.91 -29.01
C SER A 143 21.72 19.94 -27.49
N TRP A 144 21.67 21.13 -26.91
CA TRP A 144 21.56 21.35 -25.49
C TRP A 144 20.48 22.41 -25.21
N THR A 145 19.46 22.00 -24.45
CA THR A 145 18.40 22.88 -23.97
C THR A 145 18.82 23.48 -22.64
N LEU A 146 18.91 24.83 -22.60
CA LEU A 146 19.25 25.58 -21.40
C LEU A 146 18.00 25.70 -20.50
N ASP A 147 18.07 25.18 -19.30
CA ASP A 147 16.95 25.18 -18.33
C ASP A 147 16.86 26.51 -17.55
N LEU A 148 16.63 27.61 -18.26
CA LEU A 148 16.57 28.96 -17.65
C LEU A 148 15.29 29.15 -16.82
N PHE A 149 14.24 28.44 -17.13
CA PHE A 149 12.92 28.56 -16.48
C PHE A 149 12.53 27.34 -15.67
N GLY A 150 13.50 26.48 -15.37
CA GLY A 150 13.33 25.36 -14.43
C GLY A 150 12.40 24.25 -14.89
N ASN A 151 12.20 24.08 -16.21
CA ASN A 151 11.37 23.00 -16.76
C ASN A 151 11.98 21.62 -16.43
N ILE A 152 13.27 21.42 -16.81
CA ILE A 152 14.00 20.17 -16.58
C ILE A 152 14.20 19.96 -15.08
N LEU A 153 14.50 21.03 -14.32
CA LEU A 153 14.65 20.97 -12.87
C LEU A 153 13.37 20.51 -12.19
N SER A 154 12.22 21.05 -12.58
CA SER A 154 10.92 20.69 -12.00
C SER A 154 10.52 19.26 -12.34
N GLN A 155 10.76 18.80 -13.58
CA GLN A 155 10.56 17.40 -13.97
C GLN A 155 11.45 16.44 -13.16
N LYS A 156 12.74 16.77 -12.97
CA LYS A 156 13.64 16.00 -12.11
C LYS A 156 13.14 15.95 -10.69
N ARG A 157 12.69 17.08 -10.11
CA ARG A 157 12.16 17.14 -8.74
C ARG A 157 10.88 16.33 -8.61
N SER A 158 9.93 16.43 -9.55
CA SER A 158 8.73 15.60 -9.58
C SER A 158 9.08 14.11 -9.60
N THR A 159 10.01 13.71 -10.48
CA THR A 159 10.49 12.33 -10.55
C THR A 159 11.16 11.87 -9.25
N GLN A 160 11.90 12.75 -8.58
CA GLN A 160 12.54 12.44 -7.30
C GLN A 160 11.48 12.21 -6.19
N MET A 161 10.41 13.03 -6.14
CA MET A 161 9.31 12.82 -5.20
C MET A 161 8.57 11.52 -5.50
N LYS A 162 8.31 11.21 -6.77
CA LYS A 162 7.73 9.92 -7.17
C LYS A 162 8.58 8.74 -6.72
N LEU A 163 9.90 8.81 -6.87
CA LEU A 163 10.81 7.76 -6.38
C LEU A 163 10.69 7.58 -4.86
N LEU A 164 10.67 8.67 -4.09
CA LEU A 164 10.48 8.59 -2.63
C LEU A 164 9.15 7.94 -2.28
N GLY A 165 8.06 8.38 -2.93
CA GLY A 165 6.75 7.76 -2.76
C GLY A 165 6.72 6.26 -3.07
N TYR A 166 7.42 5.81 -4.12
CA TYR A 166 7.50 4.37 -4.42
C TYR A 166 8.35 3.57 -3.43
N LYS A 167 9.35 4.19 -2.80
CA LYS A 167 10.07 3.58 -1.67
C LYS A 167 9.15 3.39 -0.46
N ASP A 168 8.33 4.39 -0.16
CA ASP A 168 7.32 4.29 0.89
C ASP A 168 6.26 3.23 0.55
N TYR A 169 5.82 3.17 -0.71
CA TYR A 169 4.91 2.12 -1.19
C TYR A 169 5.50 0.72 -1.00
N GLN A 170 6.78 0.53 -1.28
CA GLN A 170 7.47 -0.75 -1.02
C GLN A 170 7.45 -1.09 0.47
N MET A 171 7.69 -0.12 1.36
CA MET A 171 7.60 -0.32 2.81
C MET A 171 6.17 -0.66 3.26
N ALA A 172 5.15 0.00 2.69
CA ALA A 172 3.75 -0.31 2.96
C ALA A 172 3.38 -1.73 2.51
N VAL A 173 3.80 -2.15 1.32
CA VAL A 173 3.60 -3.53 0.83
C VAL A 173 4.29 -4.54 1.73
N ARG A 174 5.49 -4.25 2.23
CA ARG A 174 6.21 -5.10 3.18
C ARG A 174 5.43 -5.28 4.48
N ALA A 175 4.94 -4.19 5.06
CA ALA A 175 4.08 -4.25 6.26
C ALA A 175 2.80 -5.03 6.00
N GLN A 176 2.18 -4.87 4.83
CA GLN A 176 0.98 -5.61 4.43
C GLN A 176 1.25 -7.12 4.27
N VAL A 177 2.41 -7.52 3.74
CA VAL A 177 2.81 -8.93 3.66
C VAL A 177 2.97 -9.53 5.05
N ILE A 178 3.64 -8.83 5.97
CA ILE A 178 3.83 -9.27 7.36
C ILE A 178 2.47 -9.45 8.04
N SER A 179 1.62 -8.43 8.00
CA SER A 179 0.30 -8.46 8.65
C SER A 179 -0.64 -9.49 8.00
N GLY A 180 -0.58 -9.64 6.67
CA GLY A 180 -1.36 -10.65 5.94
C GLY A 180 -0.99 -12.07 6.33
N ILE A 181 0.31 -12.38 6.46
CA ILE A 181 0.80 -13.68 6.92
C ILE A 181 0.40 -13.92 8.38
N ALA A 182 0.60 -12.92 9.26
CA ALA A 182 0.24 -13.03 10.67
C ALA A 182 -1.27 -13.28 10.85
N ASN A 183 -2.12 -12.53 10.16
CA ASN A 183 -3.57 -12.71 10.22
C ASN A 183 -4.02 -14.08 9.69
N ALA A 184 -3.44 -14.54 8.57
CA ALA A 184 -3.76 -15.87 8.04
C ALA A 184 -3.28 -16.98 8.98
N TYR A 185 -2.12 -16.83 9.61
CA TYR A 185 -1.59 -17.75 10.61
C TYR A 185 -2.48 -17.84 11.84
N TYR A 186 -2.86 -16.70 12.44
CA TYR A 186 -3.79 -16.69 13.59
C TYR A 186 -5.17 -17.20 13.23
N THR A 187 -5.64 -17.01 12.00
CA THR A 187 -6.88 -17.63 11.50
C THR A 187 -6.77 -19.16 11.49
N LEU A 188 -5.62 -19.70 11.07
CA LEU A 188 -5.40 -21.16 11.14
C LEU A 188 -5.42 -21.68 12.57
N LEU A 189 -4.74 -21.00 13.50
CA LEU A 189 -4.73 -21.40 14.91
C LEU A 189 -6.13 -21.36 15.53
N MET A 190 -6.91 -20.31 15.22
CA MET A 190 -8.32 -20.20 15.63
C MET A 190 -9.14 -21.37 15.10
N LEU A 191 -9.04 -21.69 13.81
CA LEU A 191 -9.78 -22.77 13.18
C LEU A 191 -9.40 -24.16 13.74
N ASP A 192 -8.12 -24.38 14.04
CA ASP A 192 -7.67 -25.61 14.68
C ASP A 192 -8.27 -25.78 16.08
N GLU A 193 -8.29 -24.71 16.88
CA GLU A 193 -8.87 -24.74 18.21
C GLU A 193 -10.38 -24.95 18.16
N GLN A 194 -11.07 -24.26 17.23
CA GLN A 194 -12.49 -24.48 17.00
C GLN A 194 -12.80 -25.93 16.56
N LEU A 195 -11.97 -26.48 15.65
CA LEU A 195 -12.10 -27.90 15.22
C LEU A 195 -11.89 -28.85 16.38
N ARG A 196 -10.94 -28.57 17.28
CA ARG A 196 -10.71 -29.37 18.49
C ARG A 196 -11.95 -29.37 19.38
N ILE A 197 -12.52 -28.20 19.67
CA ILE A 197 -13.72 -28.05 20.49
C ILE A 197 -14.91 -28.76 19.85
N VAL A 198 -15.18 -28.56 18.57
CA VAL A 198 -16.30 -29.20 17.86
C VAL A 198 -16.10 -30.73 17.81
N THR A 199 -14.87 -31.20 17.68
CA THR A 199 -14.57 -32.63 17.68
C THR A 199 -14.85 -33.26 19.07
N GLU A 200 -14.48 -32.57 20.15
CA GLU A 200 -14.80 -33.02 21.53
C GLU A 200 -16.32 -33.03 21.78
N MET A 201 -17.02 -31.97 21.32
CA MET A 201 -18.48 -31.91 21.42
C MET A 201 -19.17 -32.96 20.56
N SER A 202 -18.64 -33.27 19.38
CA SER A 202 -19.13 -34.35 18.52
C SER A 202 -19.02 -35.71 19.22
N LYS A 203 -17.92 -35.96 19.96
CA LYS A 203 -17.76 -37.18 20.77
C LYS A 203 -18.80 -37.25 21.88
N MET A 204 -19.02 -36.15 22.61
CA MET A 204 -20.04 -36.08 23.65
C MET A 204 -21.46 -36.26 23.10
N ALA A 205 -21.76 -35.68 21.94
CA ALA A 205 -23.04 -35.85 21.26
C ALA A 205 -23.28 -37.31 20.82
N ASN A 206 -22.24 -37.97 20.32
CA ASN A 206 -22.28 -39.39 19.96
C ASN A 206 -22.55 -40.30 21.19
N GLU A 207 -21.84 -40.05 22.29
CA GLU A 207 -22.06 -40.77 23.57
C GLU A 207 -23.54 -40.61 24.04
N THR A 208 -24.07 -39.39 23.93
CA THR A 208 -25.45 -39.08 24.27
C THR A 208 -26.44 -39.81 23.34
N TRP A 209 -26.18 -39.82 22.03
CA TRP A 209 -27.01 -40.56 21.07
C TRP A 209 -27.02 -42.08 21.35
N GLU A 210 -25.84 -42.68 21.60
CA GLU A 210 -25.79 -44.10 21.97
C GLU A 210 -26.56 -44.39 23.27
N MET A 211 -26.46 -43.53 24.28
CA MET A 211 -27.23 -43.64 25.51
C MET A 211 -28.74 -43.57 25.24
N MET A 212 -29.18 -42.66 24.35
CA MET A 212 -30.60 -42.55 23.96
C MET A 212 -31.12 -43.80 23.25
N LYS A 213 -30.32 -44.41 22.36
CA LYS A 213 -30.66 -45.70 21.74
C LYS A 213 -30.86 -46.81 22.76
N LEU A 214 -29.97 -46.89 23.73
CA LEU A 214 -30.10 -47.89 24.81
C LEU A 214 -31.37 -47.66 25.64
N GLN A 215 -31.67 -46.42 26.02
CA GLN A 215 -32.86 -46.09 26.79
C GLN A 215 -34.16 -46.32 26.01
N TYR A 216 -34.14 -46.09 24.71
CA TYR A 216 -35.26 -46.40 23.81
C TYR A 216 -35.54 -47.90 23.77
N ASN A 217 -34.53 -48.71 23.63
CA ASN A 217 -34.65 -50.19 23.67
C ASN A 217 -35.19 -50.70 25.00
N LEU A 218 -34.94 -49.97 26.08
CA LEU A 218 -35.47 -50.23 27.41
C LEU A 218 -36.89 -49.65 27.63
N GLY A 219 -37.48 -49.05 26.61
CA GLY A 219 -38.79 -48.43 26.69
C GLY A 219 -38.88 -47.15 27.55
N ARG A 220 -37.75 -46.53 27.85
CA ARG A 220 -37.65 -45.38 28.79
C ARG A 220 -37.76 -44.01 28.11
N VAL A 221 -37.46 -43.88 26.82
CA VAL A 221 -37.56 -42.65 26.03
C VAL A 221 -38.30 -42.91 24.73
N ARG A 222 -38.80 -41.83 24.10
CA ARG A 222 -39.47 -41.90 22.80
C ARG A 222 -38.45 -41.86 21.65
N SER A 223 -38.84 -42.37 20.48
CA SER A 223 -38.03 -42.33 19.25
C SER A 223 -37.55 -40.94 18.88
N VAL A 224 -38.41 -39.91 19.11
CA VAL A 224 -38.09 -38.48 18.85
C VAL A 224 -36.82 -38.04 19.62
N SER A 225 -36.63 -38.53 20.85
CA SER A 225 -35.40 -38.19 21.63
C SER A 225 -34.15 -38.80 21.01
N VAL A 226 -34.22 -40.00 20.47
CA VAL A 226 -33.10 -40.65 19.76
C VAL A 226 -32.78 -39.90 18.48
N GLN A 227 -33.81 -39.57 17.71
CA GLN A 227 -33.64 -38.78 16.43
C GLN A 227 -33.05 -37.40 16.71
N SER A 228 -33.49 -36.70 17.76
CA SER A 228 -32.92 -35.40 18.14
C SER A 228 -31.44 -35.51 18.54
N ALA A 229 -31.05 -36.56 19.25
CA ALA A 229 -29.66 -36.83 19.61
C ALA A 229 -28.81 -37.14 18.37
N GLU A 230 -29.35 -37.89 17.42
CA GLU A 230 -28.69 -38.21 16.16
C GLU A 230 -28.45 -36.93 15.34
N VAL A 231 -29.46 -36.08 15.20
CA VAL A 231 -29.34 -34.79 14.50
C VAL A 231 -28.28 -33.90 15.16
N ALA A 232 -28.23 -33.83 16.48
CA ALA A 232 -27.19 -33.07 17.19
C ALA A 232 -25.79 -33.59 16.87
N TYR A 233 -25.57 -34.88 16.85
CA TYR A 233 -24.31 -35.50 16.47
C TYR A 233 -23.92 -35.20 15.00
N LEU A 234 -24.86 -35.39 14.05
CA LEU A 234 -24.62 -35.14 12.64
C LEU A 234 -24.31 -33.64 12.38
N ASN A 235 -24.95 -32.72 13.10
CA ASN A 235 -24.64 -31.29 13.03
C ASN A 235 -23.19 -31.01 13.45
N MET A 236 -22.69 -31.63 14.53
CA MET A 236 -21.30 -31.46 14.94
C MET A 236 -20.32 -32.00 13.90
N GLN A 237 -20.64 -33.13 13.26
CA GLN A 237 -19.81 -33.67 12.17
C GLN A 237 -19.78 -32.72 10.95
N THR A 238 -20.92 -32.13 10.59
CA THR A 238 -21.00 -31.17 9.50
C THR A 238 -20.14 -29.93 9.79
N GLN A 239 -20.23 -29.38 11.02
CA GLN A 239 -19.39 -28.25 11.44
C GLN A 239 -17.90 -28.61 11.40
N ALA A 240 -17.52 -29.78 11.87
CA ALA A 240 -16.12 -30.23 11.80
C ALA A 240 -15.60 -30.33 10.35
N ASN A 241 -16.42 -30.82 9.42
CA ASN A 241 -16.06 -30.88 8.01
C ASN A 241 -15.93 -29.48 7.38
N ASP A 242 -16.80 -28.54 7.75
CA ASP A 242 -16.72 -27.13 7.31
C ASP A 242 -15.44 -26.46 7.82
N MET A 243 -15.05 -26.70 9.07
CA MET A 243 -13.79 -26.19 9.64
C MET A 243 -12.57 -26.76 8.92
N ARG A 244 -12.54 -28.06 8.62
CA ARG A 244 -11.45 -28.70 7.86
C ARG A 244 -11.33 -28.07 6.46
N ARG A 245 -12.45 -27.79 5.81
CA ARG A 245 -12.48 -27.10 4.51
C ARG A 245 -11.92 -25.67 4.62
N GLN A 246 -12.29 -24.93 5.66
CA GLN A 246 -11.79 -23.58 5.92
C GLN A 246 -10.29 -23.57 6.23
N ILE A 247 -9.81 -24.50 7.05
CA ILE A 247 -8.37 -24.70 7.32
C ILE A 247 -7.62 -24.85 6.00
N ARG A 248 -8.06 -25.79 5.14
CA ARG A 248 -7.40 -26.03 3.87
C ARG A 248 -7.41 -24.81 2.92
N SER A 249 -8.51 -24.08 2.89
CA SER A 249 -8.61 -22.84 2.13
C SER A 249 -7.66 -21.78 2.63
N THR A 250 -7.52 -21.64 3.96
CA THR A 250 -6.61 -20.66 4.59
C THR A 250 -5.14 -21.07 4.40
N GLU A 251 -4.82 -22.36 4.47
CA GLU A 251 -3.48 -22.89 4.15
C GLU A 251 -3.09 -22.57 2.71
N ASN A 252 -4.00 -22.73 1.75
CA ASN A 252 -3.75 -22.37 0.35
C ASN A 252 -3.53 -20.87 0.18
N ALA A 253 -4.32 -20.03 0.86
CA ALA A 253 -4.17 -18.57 0.82
C ALA A 253 -2.83 -18.13 1.45
N LEU A 254 -2.45 -18.73 2.58
CA LEU A 254 -1.16 -18.46 3.22
C LEU A 254 0.02 -18.93 2.36
N SER A 255 -0.11 -20.11 1.71
CA SER A 255 0.89 -20.63 0.78
C SER A 255 1.13 -19.66 -0.37
N LEU A 256 0.07 -19.04 -0.90
CA LEU A 256 0.18 -18.00 -1.94
C LEU A 256 0.94 -16.76 -1.42
N LEU A 257 0.66 -16.32 -0.18
CA LEU A 257 1.36 -15.17 0.41
C LEU A 257 2.87 -15.41 0.57
N ILE A 258 3.27 -16.65 0.90
CA ILE A 258 4.69 -17.02 1.02
C ILE A 258 5.32 -17.47 -0.32
N GLY A 259 4.59 -17.32 -1.45
CA GLY A 259 5.08 -17.63 -2.79
C GLY A 259 5.29 -19.11 -3.06
N GLN A 260 4.40 -19.97 -2.53
CA GLN A 260 4.44 -21.42 -2.69
C GLN A 260 3.12 -21.98 -3.19
N ALA A 261 3.16 -23.20 -3.74
CA ALA A 261 1.95 -23.97 -4.04
C ALA A 261 1.22 -24.35 -2.74
N GLY A 262 -0.10 -24.56 -2.82
CA GLY A 262 -0.91 -24.94 -1.67
C GLY A 262 -0.36 -26.17 -0.95
N GLN A 263 -0.06 -26.02 0.32
CA GLN A 263 0.52 -27.05 1.19
C GLN A 263 0.00 -26.95 2.62
N GLN A 264 0.22 -27.98 3.40
CA GLN A 264 0.00 -27.93 4.84
C GLN A 264 1.02 -27.02 5.49
N ILE A 265 0.54 -26.12 6.37
CA ILE A 265 1.37 -25.11 7.04
C ILE A 265 1.72 -25.61 8.45
N PRO A 266 3.02 -25.77 8.78
CA PRO A 266 3.46 -26.04 10.15
C PRO A 266 3.09 -24.86 11.06
N ARG A 267 2.54 -25.17 12.24
CA ARG A 267 2.07 -24.14 13.18
C ARG A 267 2.05 -24.64 14.62
N SER A 268 2.20 -23.71 15.54
CA SER A 268 2.06 -23.92 16.99
C SER A 268 0.58 -24.04 17.38
N THR A 269 0.29 -24.19 18.67
CA THR A 269 -1.09 -24.21 19.16
C THR A 269 -1.61 -22.78 19.47
N PHE A 270 -2.93 -22.63 19.47
CA PHE A 270 -3.59 -21.34 19.78
C PHE A 270 -3.24 -20.87 21.21
N ALA A 271 -3.17 -21.80 22.17
CA ALA A 271 -2.90 -21.50 23.59
C ALA A 271 -1.44 -21.07 23.86
N GLU A 272 -0.49 -21.41 22.98
CA GLU A 272 0.94 -21.03 23.12
C GLU A 272 1.22 -19.63 22.66
N GLN A 273 0.25 -18.94 22.05
CA GLN A 273 0.46 -17.61 21.51
C GLN A 273 0.57 -16.57 22.61
N SER A 274 1.66 -15.79 22.58
CA SER A 274 1.90 -14.67 23.47
C SER A 274 2.11 -13.41 22.65
N LEU A 275 1.21 -12.44 22.82
CA LEU A 275 1.32 -11.12 22.20
C LEU A 275 1.56 -10.06 23.27
N PRO A 276 2.24 -8.95 22.93
CA PRO A 276 2.37 -7.84 23.86
C PRO A 276 0.99 -7.37 24.36
N SER A 277 0.88 -7.14 25.64
CA SER A 277 -0.37 -6.68 26.31
C SER A 277 -0.31 -5.22 26.72
N GLU A 278 0.89 -4.64 26.78
CA GLU A 278 1.08 -3.24 27.10
C GLU A 278 1.49 -2.47 25.86
N PHE A 279 0.64 -1.55 25.44
CA PHE A 279 0.92 -0.65 24.33
C PHE A 279 1.24 0.71 24.93
N ALA A 280 2.45 1.24 24.68
CA ALA A 280 2.75 2.62 24.98
C ALA A 280 1.81 3.51 24.15
N THR A 281 0.76 4.02 24.80
CA THR A 281 -0.34 4.78 24.18
C THR A 281 0.06 6.22 23.84
N GLY A 282 1.32 6.58 23.97
CA GLY A 282 1.86 7.86 23.50
C GLY A 282 1.89 7.94 21.97
N VAL A 283 0.72 7.83 21.32
CA VAL A 283 0.63 8.00 19.87
C VAL A 283 0.56 9.49 19.58
N GLY A 284 1.71 10.14 19.58
CA GLY A 284 1.82 11.49 19.04
C GLY A 284 1.51 11.49 17.55
N ILE A 285 0.85 12.54 17.07
CA ILE A 285 0.56 12.82 15.65
C ILE A 285 1.80 12.63 14.76
N GLN A 286 3.00 12.85 15.30
CA GLN A 286 4.27 12.62 14.62
C GLN A 286 4.49 11.16 14.16
N LEU A 287 3.89 10.18 14.86
CA LEU A 287 3.98 8.76 14.45
C LEU A 287 3.16 8.47 13.19
N LEU A 288 2.04 9.15 13.00
CA LEU A 288 1.24 9.02 11.77
C LEU A 288 1.98 9.58 10.56
N GLN A 289 2.84 10.59 10.76
CA GLN A 289 3.67 11.13 9.68
C GLN A 289 4.78 10.16 9.23
N ASN A 290 5.16 9.20 10.09
CA ASN A 290 6.14 8.17 9.76
C ASN A 290 5.52 6.93 9.09
N ARG A 291 4.21 6.90 8.90
CA ARG A 291 3.54 5.81 8.19
C ARG A 291 3.90 5.86 6.69
N PRO A 292 4.30 4.74 6.11
CA PRO A 292 4.70 4.71 4.69
C PRO A 292 3.58 5.12 3.72
N ASP A 293 2.31 4.80 4.03
CA ASP A 293 1.17 5.16 3.19
C ASP A 293 0.84 6.66 3.24
N VAL A 294 0.93 7.28 4.42
CA VAL A 294 0.75 8.73 4.58
C VAL A 294 1.89 9.49 3.90
N HIS A 295 3.14 9.04 4.08
CA HIS A 295 4.30 9.65 3.45
C HIS A 295 4.29 9.48 1.92
N ASN A 296 3.85 8.32 1.42
CA ASN A 296 3.61 8.10 -0.02
C ASN A 296 2.62 9.13 -0.60
N ALA A 297 1.50 9.35 0.08
CA ALA A 297 0.49 10.32 -0.34
C ALA A 297 1.06 11.75 -0.35
N GLU A 298 1.89 12.12 0.64
CA GLU A 298 2.60 13.40 0.68
C GLU A 298 3.61 13.53 -0.46
N MET A 299 4.39 12.51 -0.74
CA MET A 299 5.35 12.53 -1.85
C MET A 299 4.65 12.67 -3.21
N ASN A 300 3.47 12.08 -3.36
CA ASN A 300 2.63 12.30 -4.56
C ASN A 300 2.14 13.75 -4.65
N LEU A 301 1.73 14.35 -3.53
CA LEU A 301 1.36 15.78 -3.47
C LEU A 301 2.54 16.68 -3.88
N ALA A 302 3.74 16.41 -3.34
CA ALA A 302 4.96 17.12 -3.68
C ALA A 302 5.33 16.96 -5.18
N ALA A 303 5.12 15.77 -5.74
CA ALA A 303 5.31 15.54 -7.17
C ALA A 303 4.36 16.39 -8.01
N CYS A 304 3.07 16.43 -7.65
CA CYS A 304 2.06 17.26 -8.32
C CYS A 304 2.38 18.78 -8.22
N PHE A 305 2.94 19.24 -7.09
CA PHE A 305 3.44 20.60 -6.95
C PHE A 305 4.51 20.90 -8.00
N HIS A 306 5.48 20.02 -8.20
CA HIS A 306 6.53 20.19 -9.20
C HIS A 306 5.99 20.05 -10.64
N ASP A 307 4.93 19.25 -10.84
CA ASP A 307 4.25 19.16 -12.14
C ASP A 307 3.54 20.48 -12.51
N ILE A 308 3.00 21.24 -11.53
CA ILE A 308 2.51 22.63 -11.75
C ILE A 308 3.65 23.55 -12.20
N GLN A 309 4.83 23.46 -11.56
CA GLN A 309 5.98 24.28 -11.96
C GLN A 309 6.45 23.94 -13.39
N THR A 310 6.44 22.66 -13.75
CA THR A 310 6.70 22.22 -15.12
C THR A 310 5.68 22.78 -16.10
N ALA A 311 4.38 22.76 -15.78
CA ALA A 311 3.34 23.33 -16.63
C ALA A 311 3.46 24.86 -16.76
N ARG A 312 3.85 25.57 -15.69
CA ARG A 312 4.14 27.03 -15.72
C ARG A 312 5.35 27.37 -16.60
N SER A 313 6.41 26.57 -16.49
CA SER A 313 7.63 26.80 -17.29
C SER A 313 7.39 26.68 -18.79
N GLN A 314 6.36 25.98 -19.26
CA GLN A 314 5.98 25.83 -20.66
C GLN A 314 5.44 27.16 -21.27
N PHE A 315 5.10 28.18 -20.46
CA PHE A 315 4.71 29.49 -20.92
C PHE A 315 5.90 30.39 -21.25
N TYR A 316 7.11 30.01 -20.88
CA TYR A 316 8.34 30.77 -21.12
C TYR A 316 9.10 30.25 -22.34
N PRO A 317 10.00 31.11 -22.93
CA PRO A 317 10.80 30.68 -24.06
C PRO A 317 11.72 29.51 -23.73
N THR A 318 11.87 28.61 -24.69
CA THR A 318 12.89 27.55 -24.64
C THR A 318 14.09 27.96 -25.45
N ILE A 319 15.29 27.90 -24.85
CA ILE A 319 16.55 28.19 -25.50
C ILE A 319 17.29 26.89 -25.73
N THR A 320 17.58 26.59 -26.99
CA THR A 320 18.39 25.45 -27.38
C THR A 320 19.60 25.95 -28.16
N VAL A 321 20.78 25.54 -27.73
CA VAL A 321 22.03 25.75 -28.46
C VAL A 321 22.55 24.43 -28.99
N GLY A 322 23.21 24.45 -30.14
CA GLY A 322 23.71 23.22 -30.72
C GLY A 322 24.70 23.41 -31.83
N ALA A 323 25.27 22.30 -32.26
CA ALA A 323 26.15 22.23 -33.40
C ALA A 323 25.76 21.01 -34.26
N THR A 324 25.79 21.21 -35.56
CA THR A 324 25.61 20.13 -36.54
C THR A 324 26.85 20.03 -37.40
N ALA A 325 27.42 18.82 -37.50
CA ALA A 325 28.39 18.52 -38.53
C ALA A 325 27.74 17.55 -39.53
N ALA A 326 27.54 17.98 -40.75
CA ALA A 326 26.87 17.19 -41.76
C ALA A 326 27.80 16.88 -42.92
N PHE A 327 27.75 15.62 -43.35
CA PHE A 327 28.32 15.23 -44.61
C PHE A 327 27.24 15.38 -45.68
N THR A 328 27.44 16.22 -46.67
CA THR A 328 26.40 16.56 -47.68
C THR A 328 26.90 16.36 -49.11
N ASN A 329 26.02 15.88 -49.97
CA ASN A 329 26.25 15.81 -51.42
C ASN A 329 24.98 16.17 -52.18
N SER A 330 25.13 17.05 -53.20
CA SER A 330 24.03 17.53 -54.04
C SER A 330 23.71 16.67 -55.28
N ASN A 331 24.54 15.69 -55.63
CA ASN A 331 24.40 14.90 -56.88
C ASN A 331 24.26 13.36 -56.68
N GLY A 332 23.76 12.95 -55.53
CA GLY A 332 23.43 11.54 -55.30
C GLY A 332 24.59 10.60 -55.02
N THR A 333 25.82 11.07 -55.01
CA THR A 333 27.01 10.29 -54.64
C THR A 333 27.62 10.86 -53.39
N LEU A 334 27.90 10.02 -52.40
CA LEU A 334 28.59 10.42 -51.17
C LEU A 334 30.02 10.87 -51.52
N ASN A 335 30.28 12.19 -51.42
CA ASN A 335 31.60 12.75 -51.60
C ASN A 335 32.24 13.02 -50.24
N PRO A 336 33.21 12.26 -49.76
CA PRO A 336 33.81 12.38 -48.46
C PRO A 336 34.58 13.68 -48.20
N GLY A 337 34.69 14.53 -49.21
CA GLY A 337 35.43 15.79 -49.08
C GLY A 337 34.67 17.00 -48.60
N LYS A 338 33.33 16.95 -48.37
CA LYS A 338 32.53 18.11 -47.98
C LYS A 338 31.84 17.94 -46.65
N TRP A 339 32.47 18.42 -45.60
CA TRP A 339 31.87 18.59 -44.30
C TRP A 339 31.32 20.01 -44.16
N LEU A 340 30.06 20.11 -43.72
CA LEU A 340 29.44 21.39 -43.32
C LEU A 340 29.25 21.38 -41.81
N THR A 341 29.88 22.33 -41.13
CA THR A 341 29.66 22.54 -39.68
C THR A 341 28.84 23.81 -39.48
N THR A 342 27.76 23.68 -38.70
CA THR A 342 26.86 24.76 -38.40
C THR A 342 26.66 24.86 -36.88
N LEU A 343 26.88 26.06 -36.32
CA LEU A 343 26.48 26.39 -34.96
C LEU A 343 25.12 27.05 -35.02
N PHE A 344 24.21 26.66 -34.15
CA PHE A 344 22.89 27.27 -34.11
C PHE A 344 22.46 27.54 -32.66
N GLY A 345 21.66 28.59 -32.50
CA GLY A 345 20.91 28.89 -31.28
C GLY A 345 19.47 29.18 -31.66
N THR A 346 18.54 28.50 -31.04
CA THR A 346 17.12 28.71 -31.25
C THR A 346 16.45 29.22 -30.00
N LEU A 347 15.63 30.25 -30.12
CA LEU A 347 14.72 30.74 -29.09
C LEU A 347 13.31 30.48 -29.58
N THR A 348 12.60 29.56 -28.90
CA THR A 348 11.23 29.22 -29.26
C THR A 348 10.29 29.65 -28.16
N GLN A 349 9.36 30.57 -28.47
CA GLN A 349 8.30 31.04 -27.59
C GLN A 349 6.95 30.62 -28.15
N PRO A 350 6.18 29.74 -27.46
CA PRO A 350 4.82 29.45 -27.87
C PRO A 350 3.91 30.65 -27.60
N VAL A 351 3.34 31.22 -28.66
CA VAL A 351 2.44 32.39 -28.58
C VAL A 351 0.98 31.97 -28.54
N PHE A 352 0.60 31.01 -29.38
CA PHE A 352 -0.75 30.48 -29.44
C PHE A 352 -0.76 28.97 -29.69
N GLN A 353 -1.23 28.20 -28.70
CA GLN A 353 -1.35 26.74 -28.77
C GLN A 353 -2.79 26.25 -28.54
N ARG A 354 -3.78 26.98 -29.07
CA ARG A 354 -5.21 26.58 -29.01
C ARG A 354 -5.67 26.19 -27.59
N GLY A 355 -5.21 26.90 -26.56
CA GLY A 355 -5.56 26.65 -25.16
C GLY A 355 -4.83 25.49 -24.49
N LYS A 356 -3.93 24.75 -25.17
CA LYS A 356 -3.25 23.58 -24.63
C LYS A 356 -2.44 23.89 -23.36
N LEU A 357 -1.67 25.00 -23.35
CA LEU A 357 -0.85 25.37 -22.19
C LEU A 357 -1.72 25.71 -20.97
N THR A 358 -2.81 26.47 -21.18
CA THR A 358 -3.75 26.83 -20.12
C THR A 358 -4.46 25.59 -19.57
N ALA A 359 -4.88 24.68 -20.45
CA ALA A 359 -5.48 23.40 -20.05
C ALA A 359 -4.50 22.54 -19.24
N ASN A 360 -3.24 22.43 -19.69
CA ASN A 360 -2.21 21.69 -18.96
C ASN A 360 -1.97 22.25 -17.55
N LEU A 361 -1.85 23.58 -17.43
CA LEU A 361 -1.66 24.23 -16.13
C LEU A 361 -2.87 24.01 -15.22
N LYS A 362 -4.09 24.21 -15.73
CA LYS A 362 -5.31 24.00 -14.94
C LYS A 362 -5.46 22.54 -14.51
N THR A 363 -5.18 21.59 -15.40
CA THR A 363 -5.19 20.16 -15.07
C THR A 363 -4.16 19.83 -14.00
N SER A 364 -2.95 20.39 -14.05
CA SER A 364 -1.93 20.18 -13.02
C SER A 364 -2.35 20.76 -11.67
N GLN A 365 -3.03 21.92 -11.64
CA GLN A 365 -3.59 22.50 -10.42
C GLN A 365 -4.68 21.60 -9.81
N ILE A 366 -5.61 21.10 -10.64
CA ILE A 366 -6.67 20.18 -10.18
C ILE A 366 -6.06 18.88 -9.63
N LYS A 367 -5.04 18.32 -10.27
CA LYS A 367 -4.33 17.15 -9.77
C LYS A 367 -3.65 17.39 -8.42
N TYR A 368 -3.11 18.58 -8.20
CA TYR A 368 -2.55 18.96 -6.90
C TYR A 368 -3.64 19.01 -5.82
N GLU A 369 -4.80 19.62 -6.10
CA GLU A 369 -5.93 19.64 -5.17
C GLU A 369 -6.44 18.21 -4.86
N GLN A 370 -6.55 17.34 -5.87
CA GLN A 370 -6.89 15.93 -5.66
C GLN A 370 -5.86 15.20 -4.80
N ALA A 371 -4.58 15.41 -5.04
CA ALA A 371 -3.49 14.82 -4.25
C ALA A 371 -3.51 15.35 -2.80
N PHE A 372 -3.82 16.64 -2.60
CA PHE A 372 -3.98 17.22 -1.27
C PHE A 372 -5.14 16.57 -0.49
N ASN A 373 -6.31 16.43 -1.12
CA ASN A 373 -7.44 15.75 -0.51
C ASN A 373 -7.12 14.28 -0.18
N THR A 374 -6.39 13.60 -1.06
CA THR A 374 -5.96 12.22 -0.84
C THR A 374 -5.02 12.12 0.37
N TRP A 375 -4.06 13.03 0.49
CA TRP A 375 -3.14 13.08 1.62
C TRP A 375 -3.86 13.40 2.93
N GLN A 376 -4.77 14.37 2.95
CA GLN A 376 -5.60 14.64 4.13
C GLN A 376 -6.41 13.42 4.56
N ASN A 377 -7.04 12.73 3.60
CA ASN A 377 -7.81 11.52 3.88
C ASN A 377 -6.93 10.37 4.42
N ALA A 378 -5.69 10.24 3.92
CA ALA A 378 -4.75 9.25 4.44
C ALA A 378 -4.41 9.50 5.92
N ILE A 379 -4.24 10.78 6.33
CA ILE A 379 -4.00 11.16 7.72
C ILE A 379 -5.23 10.82 8.60
N LEU A 380 -6.44 11.16 8.14
CA LEU A 380 -7.68 10.84 8.86
C LEU A 380 -7.90 9.34 9.01
N SER A 381 -7.66 8.58 7.93
CA SER A 381 -7.76 7.11 7.96
C SER A 381 -6.77 6.50 8.93
N ALA A 382 -5.53 7.00 8.95
CA ALA A 382 -4.51 6.54 9.87
C ALA A 382 -4.90 6.74 11.35
N GLY A 383 -5.47 7.89 11.70
CA GLY A 383 -5.99 8.15 13.03
C GLY A 383 -7.14 7.22 13.44
N ASN A 384 -8.09 7.02 12.51
CA ASN A 384 -9.21 6.11 12.72
C ASN A 384 -8.77 4.65 12.89
N GLU A 385 -7.78 4.19 12.12
CA GLU A 385 -7.25 2.83 12.23
C GLU A 385 -6.63 2.58 13.60
N VAL A 386 -5.86 3.53 14.14
CA VAL A 386 -5.28 3.41 15.49
C VAL A 386 -6.39 3.39 16.54
N SER A 387 -7.37 4.32 16.46
CA SER A 387 -8.49 4.36 17.40
C SER A 387 -9.29 3.06 17.39
N ASN A 388 -9.65 2.56 16.20
CA ASN A 388 -10.39 1.31 16.06
C ASN A 388 -9.60 0.11 16.59
N ALA A 389 -8.30 0.03 16.34
CA ALA A 389 -7.48 -1.07 16.81
C ALA A 389 -7.40 -1.12 18.34
N LEU A 390 -7.29 0.05 18.99
CA LEU A 390 -7.26 0.16 20.47
C LEU A 390 -8.60 -0.24 21.09
N VAL A 391 -9.72 0.28 20.57
CA VAL A 391 -11.06 -0.07 21.05
C VAL A 391 -11.31 -1.58 20.87
N ASN A 392 -11.02 -2.11 19.69
CA ASN A 392 -11.20 -3.53 19.42
C ASN A 392 -10.39 -4.42 20.37
N TYR A 393 -9.12 -4.06 20.64
CA TYR A 393 -8.31 -4.80 21.59
C TYR A 393 -8.94 -4.83 23.00
N ASN A 394 -9.36 -3.66 23.50
CA ASN A 394 -9.93 -3.56 24.84
C ASN A 394 -11.26 -4.31 24.99
N ASP A 395 -12.14 -4.17 23.99
CA ASP A 395 -13.45 -4.80 24.00
C ASP A 395 -13.34 -6.35 23.89
N TYR A 396 -12.49 -6.86 22.99
CA TYR A 396 -12.28 -8.30 22.87
C TYR A 396 -11.56 -8.90 24.08
N ASP A 397 -10.65 -8.16 24.73
CA ASP A 397 -10.03 -8.60 25.98
C ASP A 397 -11.06 -8.69 27.12
N ALA A 398 -11.94 -7.71 27.23
CA ALA A 398 -13.02 -7.71 28.20
C ALA A 398 -14.02 -8.87 27.94
N ASN A 399 -14.43 -9.06 26.68
CA ASN A 399 -15.32 -10.13 26.27
C ASN A 399 -14.71 -11.53 26.54
N SER A 400 -13.46 -11.76 26.18
CA SER A 400 -12.75 -13.02 26.44
C SER A 400 -12.73 -13.39 27.94
N LYS A 401 -12.57 -12.37 28.82
CA LYS A 401 -12.66 -12.58 30.28
C LYS A 401 -14.07 -12.98 30.72
N LEU A 402 -15.10 -12.35 30.18
CA LEU A 402 -16.51 -12.69 30.47
C LEU A 402 -16.87 -14.09 29.95
N GLU A 403 -16.44 -14.43 28.71
CA GLU A 403 -16.65 -15.76 28.16
C GLU A 403 -15.92 -16.84 28.97
N SER A 404 -14.75 -16.56 29.51
CA SER A 404 -14.05 -17.48 30.41
C SER A 404 -14.85 -17.79 31.67
N GLN A 405 -15.50 -16.77 32.30
CA GLN A 405 -16.39 -16.96 33.43
C GLN A 405 -17.64 -17.75 33.05
N ARG A 406 -18.23 -17.44 31.88
CA ARG A 406 -19.40 -18.13 31.34
C ARG A 406 -19.12 -19.61 31.08
N ILE A 407 -17.96 -19.96 30.51
CA ILE A 407 -17.52 -21.30 30.27
C ILE A 407 -17.40 -22.07 31.58
N ALA A 408 -16.84 -21.50 32.65
CA ALA A 408 -16.69 -22.12 33.94
C ALA A 408 -18.06 -22.50 34.53
N VAL A 409 -19.05 -21.61 34.46
CA VAL A 409 -20.43 -21.88 34.92
C VAL A 409 -21.09 -22.95 34.05
N LEU A 410 -20.99 -22.84 32.73
CA LEU A 410 -21.64 -23.80 31.82
C LEU A 410 -21.03 -25.17 31.85
N THR A 411 -19.72 -25.31 32.11
CA THR A 411 -19.06 -26.60 32.30
C THR A 411 -19.67 -27.34 33.50
N LYS A 412 -19.86 -26.64 34.62
CA LYS A 412 -20.53 -27.19 35.80
C LYS A 412 -21.99 -27.50 35.50
N THR A 413 -22.71 -26.63 34.79
CA THR A 413 -24.12 -26.86 34.41
C THR A 413 -24.26 -28.13 33.56
N VAL A 414 -23.37 -28.38 32.61
CA VAL A 414 -23.38 -29.58 31.78
C VAL A 414 -23.14 -30.82 32.64
N GLU A 415 -22.20 -30.75 33.57
CA GLU A 415 -21.91 -31.88 34.50
C GLU A 415 -23.12 -32.17 35.39
N ASP A 416 -23.68 -31.15 36.06
CA ASP A 416 -24.83 -31.24 36.97
C ASP A 416 -26.08 -31.78 36.23
N THR A 417 -26.39 -31.22 35.04
CA THR A 417 -27.56 -31.68 34.26
C THR A 417 -27.38 -33.12 33.75
N ARG A 418 -26.18 -33.55 33.42
CA ARG A 418 -25.88 -34.95 33.01
C ARG A 418 -26.07 -35.91 34.17
N GLN A 419 -25.63 -35.56 35.40
CA GLN A 419 -25.83 -36.34 36.61
C GLN A 419 -27.31 -36.43 36.99
N LEU A 420 -28.02 -35.28 36.96
CA LEU A 420 -29.46 -35.23 37.21
C LEU A 420 -30.25 -36.04 36.19
N TYR A 421 -29.86 -36.06 34.93
CA TYR A 421 -30.51 -36.86 33.90
C TYR A 421 -30.40 -38.35 34.19
N THR A 422 -29.24 -38.84 34.65
CA THR A 422 -29.07 -40.25 35.04
C THR A 422 -29.92 -40.65 36.25
N SER A 423 -30.15 -39.72 37.20
CA SER A 423 -31.00 -39.91 38.38
C SER A 423 -32.48 -39.55 38.17
N ARG A 424 -32.91 -39.26 36.92
CA ARG A 424 -34.28 -38.87 36.55
C ARG A 424 -34.71 -37.49 37.08
N GLY A 425 -33.80 -36.63 37.48
CA GLY A 425 -34.07 -35.27 37.96
C GLY A 425 -34.03 -34.19 36.89
N SER A 426 -33.67 -34.56 35.65
CA SER A 426 -33.55 -33.61 34.50
C SER A 426 -34.05 -34.26 33.21
N THR A 427 -34.38 -33.43 32.21
CA THR A 427 -34.81 -33.88 30.89
C THR A 427 -33.62 -33.90 29.91
N TYR A 428 -33.72 -34.71 28.84
CA TYR A 428 -32.73 -34.70 27.74
C TYR A 428 -32.55 -33.33 27.13
N LEU A 429 -33.64 -32.56 27.02
CA LEU A 429 -33.60 -31.20 26.42
C LEU A 429 -32.72 -30.26 27.24
N GLU A 430 -32.72 -30.38 28.58
CA GLU A 430 -31.86 -29.56 29.43
C GLU A 430 -30.38 -29.92 29.23
N VAL A 431 -30.03 -31.19 29.09
CA VAL A 431 -28.65 -31.63 28.78
C VAL A 431 -28.21 -31.08 27.43
N LEU A 432 -29.03 -31.23 26.39
CA LEU A 432 -28.73 -30.74 25.04
C LEU A 432 -28.57 -29.21 25.03
N THR A 433 -29.44 -28.49 25.74
CA THR A 433 -29.37 -27.03 25.85
C THR A 433 -28.07 -26.59 26.54
N ALA A 434 -27.70 -27.22 27.66
CA ALA A 434 -26.47 -26.90 28.38
C ALA A 434 -25.23 -27.18 27.52
N GLN A 435 -25.19 -28.32 26.82
CA GLN A 435 -24.09 -28.65 25.90
C GLN A 435 -23.97 -27.66 24.77
N THR A 436 -25.09 -27.23 24.15
CA THR A 436 -25.10 -26.27 23.08
C THR A 436 -24.62 -24.89 23.56
N GLN A 437 -25.05 -24.45 24.74
CA GLN A 437 -24.61 -23.22 25.35
C GLN A 437 -23.11 -23.22 25.66
N LEU A 438 -22.57 -24.34 26.18
CA LEU A 438 -21.14 -24.51 26.45
C LEU A 438 -20.33 -24.43 25.14
N LEU A 439 -20.75 -25.14 24.10
CA LEU A 439 -20.10 -25.08 22.79
C LEU A 439 -20.05 -23.63 22.27
N ASN A 440 -21.19 -22.92 22.28
CA ASN A 440 -21.27 -21.54 21.80
C ASN A 440 -20.36 -20.61 22.61
N ALA A 441 -20.27 -20.78 23.94
CA ALA A 441 -19.40 -19.97 24.79
C ALA A 441 -17.91 -20.25 24.48
N GLN A 442 -17.53 -21.52 24.29
CA GLN A 442 -16.15 -21.88 23.94
C GLN A 442 -15.75 -21.33 22.57
N LEU A 443 -16.62 -21.44 21.57
CA LEU A 443 -16.36 -20.87 20.24
C LEU A 443 -16.30 -19.35 20.27
N ALA A 444 -17.18 -18.69 21.06
CA ALA A 444 -17.16 -17.24 21.24
C ALA A 444 -15.84 -16.78 21.86
N LYS A 445 -15.37 -17.44 22.93
CA LYS A 445 -14.08 -17.13 23.54
C LYS A 445 -12.91 -17.24 22.56
N VAL A 446 -12.86 -18.30 21.77
CA VAL A 446 -11.80 -18.47 20.75
C VAL A 446 -11.86 -17.35 19.70
N ASN A 447 -13.05 -16.92 19.30
CA ASN A 447 -13.23 -15.79 18.40
C ASN A 447 -12.76 -14.47 19.02
N ASP A 448 -13.10 -14.20 20.29
CA ASP A 448 -12.68 -12.98 20.98
C ASP A 448 -11.15 -12.94 21.14
N ASP A 449 -10.53 -14.04 21.56
CA ASP A 449 -9.07 -14.16 21.66
C ASP A 449 -8.38 -13.95 20.29
N PHE A 450 -8.94 -14.52 19.22
CA PHE A 450 -8.47 -14.32 17.85
C PHE A 450 -8.59 -12.85 17.40
N HIS A 451 -9.74 -12.22 17.62
CA HIS A 451 -9.93 -10.82 17.25
C HIS A 451 -9.04 -9.88 18.06
N LYS A 452 -8.76 -10.23 19.33
CA LYS A 452 -7.76 -9.54 20.13
C LYS A 452 -6.37 -9.61 19.48
N MET A 453 -5.95 -10.80 19.00
CA MET A 453 -4.69 -10.96 18.27
C MET A 453 -4.68 -10.14 16.97
N GLN A 454 -5.78 -10.13 16.21
CA GLN A 454 -5.91 -9.30 15.02
C GLN A 454 -5.84 -7.80 15.33
N ALA A 455 -6.41 -7.36 16.46
CA ALA A 455 -6.34 -5.97 16.90
C ALA A 455 -4.88 -5.55 17.19
N VAL A 456 -4.06 -6.43 17.77
CA VAL A 456 -2.61 -6.19 17.96
C VAL A 456 -1.88 -6.07 16.62
N VAL A 457 -2.15 -6.97 15.66
CA VAL A 457 -1.57 -6.88 14.31
C VAL A 457 -1.98 -5.58 13.63
N SER A 458 -3.25 -5.21 13.73
CA SER A 458 -3.79 -3.97 13.16
C SER A 458 -3.18 -2.74 13.81
N LEU A 459 -3.03 -2.72 15.14
CA LEU A 459 -2.38 -1.62 15.86
C LEU A 459 -0.92 -1.47 15.45
N TYR A 460 -0.19 -2.58 15.33
CA TYR A 460 1.20 -2.57 14.88
C TYR A 460 1.36 -1.92 13.49
N THR A 461 0.53 -2.32 12.53
CA THR A 461 0.56 -1.74 11.17
C THR A 461 0.04 -0.30 11.14
N ALA A 462 -1.02 0.01 11.91
CA ALA A 462 -1.57 1.36 12.01
C ALA A 462 -0.55 2.37 12.60
N LEU A 463 0.39 1.92 13.41
CA LEU A 463 1.50 2.71 13.94
C LEU A 463 2.74 2.72 13.02
N GLY A 464 2.65 2.17 11.81
CA GLY A 464 3.73 2.15 10.82
C GLY A 464 4.73 1.00 10.99
N GLY A 465 4.39 0.00 11.81
CA GLY A 465 5.21 -1.19 12.03
C GLY A 465 5.36 -2.07 10.78
N GLY A 466 6.45 -2.83 10.71
CA GLY A 466 6.72 -3.76 9.61
C GLY A 466 7.26 -3.13 8.33
N GLY A 467 7.31 -1.81 8.21
CA GLY A 467 7.85 -1.11 7.05
C GLY A 467 9.38 -1.11 7.00
N LYS A 468 10.00 -1.17 8.15
CA LYS A 468 11.48 -1.10 8.30
C LYS A 468 12.13 -2.47 8.38
#